data_6abf8a8edb437f06cb615348d2f110c7
#
_entry.id   6abf8a8edb437f06cb615348d2f110c7
#
_cell.length_a   1.000
_cell.length_b   1.000
_cell.length_c   1.000
_cell.angle_alpha   90.00
_cell.angle_beta   90.00
_cell.angle_gamma   90.00
#
_symmetry.space_group_name_H-M   'P 1'
#
loop_
_entity.id
_entity.type
_entity.pdbx_description
1 polymer ?
#
loop_
_entity_poly.entity_id
_entity_poly.type
_entity_poly.pdbx_seq_one_letter_code
_entity_poly.pdbx_strand_id
1 'polypeptide(L)'
;MIEGKRVELIPIDVEMIDSLLISDEDFLNKYGLVNDGGEFLNPSPDYLHKIRARLIEHPEEYPLAVDQLIVLKESKTVIGTIYFKSLPTDGVSEIGYGMKPKYEGNGYMSEAIYLLLIYGKQNGVKKVVADAAFDNTKSINTLRRNGFIFDRFETNMLWFYKVL
;
A
#
# COMPACT_ATOMS: atom_id res chain seq x y z
N MET A 1 12.64 1.89 1.34
CA MET A 1 12.32 1.64 -0.09
C MET A 1 12.45 0.17 -0.40
N ILE A 2 11.48 -0.42 -1.08
CA ILE A 2 11.49 -1.84 -1.48
C ILE A 2 11.43 -1.88 -3.00
N GLU A 3 12.47 -2.41 -3.62
CA GLU A 3 12.63 -2.38 -5.07
C GLU A 3 12.11 -3.64 -5.75
N GLY A 4 11.23 -3.46 -6.73
CA GLY A 4 10.80 -4.50 -7.67
C GLY A 4 11.43 -4.34 -9.05
N LYS A 5 10.90 -5.09 -10.01
CA LYS A 5 11.36 -5.04 -11.40
C LYS A 5 10.92 -3.74 -12.10
N ARG A 6 9.65 -3.38 -11.99
CA ARG A 6 9.01 -2.23 -12.67
C ARG A 6 8.51 -1.17 -11.70
N VAL A 7 8.17 -1.58 -10.48
CA VAL A 7 7.70 -0.70 -9.42
C VAL A 7 8.64 -0.73 -8.22
N GLU A 8 8.61 0.34 -7.46
CA GLU A 8 9.21 0.42 -6.14
C GLU A 8 8.14 0.83 -5.13
N LEU A 9 8.29 0.38 -3.88
CA LEU A 9 7.45 0.80 -2.76
C LEU A 9 8.22 1.79 -1.90
N ILE A 10 7.65 2.97 -1.71
CA ILE A 10 8.23 4.05 -0.91
C ILE A 10 7.35 4.25 0.32
N PRO A 11 7.78 3.85 1.52
CA PRO A 11 7.03 4.10 2.74
C PRO A 11 7.02 5.60 3.06
N ILE A 12 5.85 6.14 3.35
CA ILE A 12 5.69 7.56 3.69
C ILE A 12 6.15 7.78 5.13
N ASP A 13 7.20 8.59 5.33
CA ASP A 13 7.70 8.97 6.65
C ASP A 13 7.11 10.31 7.15
N VAL A 14 7.52 10.74 8.35
CA VAL A 14 7.04 11.96 8.97
C VAL A 14 7.35 13.20 8.12
N GLU A 15 8.54 13.26 7.51
CA GLU A 15 8.96 14.39 6.69
C GLU A 15 8.15 14.45 5.37
N MET A 16 7.85 13.29 4.80
CA MET A 16 6.97 13.16 3.65
C MET A 16 5.54 13.61 3.96
N ILE A 17 5.02 13.23 5.15
CA ILE A 17 3.70 13.66 5.62
C ILE A 17 3.67 15.18 5.80
N ASP A 18 4.71 15.78 6.39
CA ASP A 18 4.80 17.23 6.57
C ASP A 18 4.78 17.96 5.23
N SER A 19 5.44 17.42 4.22
CA SER A 19 5.42 17.96 2.86
C SER A 19 4.03 17.83 2.20
N LEU A 20 3.35 16.69 2.35
CA LEU A 20 1.98 16.48 1.85
C LEU A 20 0.96 17.42 2.51
N LEU A 21 1.16 17.75 3.78
CA LEU A 21 0.29 18.71 4.50
C LEU A 21 0.44 20.15 3.98
N ILE A 22 1.56 20.47 3.31
CA ILE A 22 1.75 21.77 2.64
C ILE A 22 1.05 21.76 1.28
N SER A 23 1.47 20.89 0.38
CA SER A 23 0.83 20.68 -0.92
C SER A 23 1.35 19.41 -1.62
N ASP A 24 0.52 18.84 -2.49
CA ASP A 24 0.94 17.72 -3.36
C ASP A 24 2.11 18.14 -4.27
N GLU A 25 2.12 19.37 -4.76
CA GLU A 25 3.16 19.89 -5.66
C GLU A 25 4.50 19.99 -4.96
N ASP A 26 4.55 20.55 -3.75
CA ASP A 26 5.78 20.62 -2.95
C ASP A 26 6.31 19.22 -2.63
N PHE A 27 5.43 18.30 -2.26
CA PHE A 27 5.78 16.90 -2.02
C PHE A 27 6.41 16.25 -3.26
N LEU A 28 5.74 16.34 -4.41
CA LEU A 28 6.21 15.74 -5.65
C LEU A 28 7.58 16.29 -6.08
N ASN A 29 7.72 17.61 -6.05
CA ASN A 29 8.97 18.29 -6.40
C ASN A 29 10.11 17.90 -5.47
N LYS A 30 9.86 17.89 -4.15
CA LYS A 30 10.88 17.58 -3.13
C LYS A 30 11.42 16.17 -3.29
N TYR A 31 10.57 15.19 -3.59
CA TYR A 31 10.95 13.79 -3.69
C TYR A 31 11.20 13.30 -5.12
N GLY A 32 11.16 14.21 -6.11
CA GLY A 32 11.39 13.86 -7.51
C GLY A 32 10.35 12.88 -8.07
N LEU A 33 9.12 12.99 -7.58
CA LEU A 33 8.02 12.14 -7.99
C LEU A 33 7.13 12.84 -9.01
N VAL A 34 6.39 12.07 -9.79
CA VAL A 34 5.49 12.58 -10.82
C VAL A 34 4.06 12.16 -10.53
N ASN A 35 3.12 13.10 -10.62
CA ASN A 35 1.69 12.83 -10.74
C ASN A 35 1.25 13.17 -12.18
N ASP A 36 0.85 12.17 -12.93
CA ASP A 36 0.46 12.29 -14.33
C ASP A 36 -1.06 12.47 -14.54
N GLY A 37 -1.72 13.01 -13.52
CA GLY A 37 -3.16 13.27 -13.49
C GLY A 37 -3.94 12.23 -12.69
N GLY A 38 -5.20 12.54 -12.41
CA GLY A 38 -6.07 11.81 -11.50
C GLY A 38 -5.84 12.18 -10.03
N GLU A 39 -6.67 11.63 -9.16
CA GLU A 39 -6.51 11.83 -7.71
C GLU A 39 -5.15 11.30 -7.27
N PHE A 40 -4.36 12.18 -6.68
CA PHE A 40 -3.12 11.84 -6.03
C PHE A 40 -3.43 11.51 -4.58
N LEU A 41 -3.16 10.31 -4.16
CA LEU A 41 -3.23 9.81 -2.77
C LEU A 41 -4.36 10.34 -1.86
N ASN A 42 -4.86 11.49 -2.09
CA ASN A 42 -5.84 12.31 -1.37
C ASN A 42 -6.21 11.80 0.06
N PRO A 43 -5.23 11.49 0.93
CA PRO A 43 -5.56 11.23 2.32
C PRO A 43 -6.07 12.54 2.91
N SER A 44 -7.16 12.48 3.67
CA SER A 44 -7.64 13.68 4.36
C SER A 44 -6.53 14.24 5.28
N PRO A 45 -6.44 15.58 5.46
CA PRO A 45 -5.49 16.17 6.41
C PRO A 45 -5.58 15.55 7.81
N ASP A 46 -6.78 15.23 8.28
CA ASP A 46 -7.00 14.57 9.57
C ASP A 46 -6.32 13.19 9.64
N TYR A 47 -6.38 12.43 8.56
CA TYR A 47 -5.68 11.14 8.47
C TYR A 47 -4.16 11.34 8.52
N LEU A 48 -3.62 12.29 7.75
CA LEU A 48 -2.19 12.61 7.75
C LEU A 48 -1.71 13.04 9.14
N HIS A 49 -2.43 13.94 9.81
CA HIS A 49 -2.12 14.36 11.18
C HIS A 49 -2.11 13.19 12.16
N LYS A 50 -3.08 12.28 12.05
CA LYS A 50 -3.18 11.08 12.89
C LYS A 50 -1.99 10.14 12.70
N ILE A 51 -1.64 9.81 11.45
CA ILE A 51 -0.49 8.93 11.15
C ILE A 51 0.83 9.60 11.57
N ARG A 52 0.98 10.89 11.30
CA ARG A 52 2.14 11.67 11.74
C ARG A 52 2.35 11.60 13.25
N ALA A 53 1.30 11.87 14.03
CA ALA A 53 1.38 11.81 15.48
C ALA A 53 1.79 10.42 15.97
N ARG A 54 1.18 9.37 15.39
CA ARG A 54 1.50 7.97 15.71
C ARG A 54 2.96 7.63 15.42
N LEU A 55 3.50 8.06 14.27
CA LEU A 55 4.89 7.78 13.91
C LEU A 55 5.91 8.52 14.79
N ILE A 56 5.55 9.68 15.34
CA ILE A 56 6.39 10.41 16.29
C ILE A 56 6.38 9.71 17.65
N GLU A 57 5.21 9.21 18.09
CA GLU A 57 5.06 8.51 19.36
C GLU A 57 5.62 7.09 19.32
N HIS A 58 5.50 6.42 18.17
CA HIS A 58 5.89 5.03 17.93
C HIS A 58 6.77 4.86 16.69
N PRO A 59 8.01 5.40 16.69
CA PRO A 59 8.89 5.33 15.52
C PRO A 59 9.28 3.88 15.14
N GLU A 60 9.20 2.94 16.08
CA GLU A 60 9.44 1.51 15.85
C GLU A 60 8.41 0.86 14.93
N GLU A 61 7.23 1.46 14.77
CA GLU A 61 6.19 0.96 13.88
C GLU A 61 6.48 1.24 12.40
N TYR A 62 7.35 2.21 12.12
CA TYR A 62 7.78 2.51 10.77
C TYR A 62 8.72 1.41 10.25
N PRO A 63 8.62 1.00 8.98
CA PRO A 63 7.65 1.44 7.97
C PRO A 63 6.44 0.49 7.78
N LEU A 64 6.15 -0.41 8.72
CA LEU A 64 5.02 -1.34 8.59
C LEU A 64 3.66 -0.63 8.69
N ALA A 65 3.54 0.35 9.59
CA ALA A 65 2.28 1.02 9.91
C ALA A 65 1.99 2.26 9.04
N VAL A 66 2.56 2.32 7.84
CA VAL A 66 2.40 3.47 6.93
C VAL A 66 1.99 3.03 5.53
N ASP A 67 1.36 3.97 4.83
CA ASP A 67 1.11 3.81 3.41
C ASP A 67 2.42 3.74 2.63
N GLN A 68 2.48 2.84 1.67
CA GLN A 68 3.58 2.71 0.73
C GLN A 68 3.12 3.24 -0.62
N LEU A 69 3.81 4.22 -1.17
CA LEU A 69 3.59 4.65 -2.53
C LEU A 69 4.03 3.57 -3.51
N ILE A 70 3.19 3.25 -4.48
CA ILE A 70 3.58 2.41 -5.62
C ILE A 70 4.06 3.35 -6.72
N VAL A 71 5.36 3.30 -7.03
CA VAL A 71 6.01 4.22 -7.98
C VAL A 71 6.58 3.43 -9.15
N LEU A 72 6.32 3.87 -10.38
CA LEU A 72 6.98 3.34 -11.57
C LEU A 72 8.44 3.77 -11.57
N LYS A 73 9.37 2.81 -11.64
CA LYS A 73 10.83 3.07 -11.55
C LYS A 73 11.34 3.95 -12.70
N GLU A 74 10.83 3.72 -13.90
CA GLU A 74 11.28 4.40 -15.12
C GLU A 74 10.89 5.88 -15.16
N SER A 75 9.64 6.20 -14.80
CA SER A 75 9.09 7.55 -14.92
C SER A 75 8.93 8.29 -13.60
N LYS A 76 9.23 7.63 -12.47
CA LYS A 76 8.99 8.14 -11.12
C LYS A 76 7.54 8.54 -10.85
N THR A 77 6.62 7.95 -11.60
CA THR A 77 5.19 8.25 -11.49
C THR A 77 4.56 7.46 -10.34
N VAL A 78 3.87 8.16 -9.44
CA VAL A 78 3.05 7.53 -8.41
C VAL A 78 1.76 6.99 -9.04
N ILE A 79 1.57 5.68 -8.98
CA ILE A 79 0.47 4.98 -9.64
C ILE A 79 -0.57 4.40 -8.68
N GLY A 80 -0.28 4.39 -7.38
CA GLY A 80 -1.18 3.85 -6.36
C GLY A 80 -0.53 3.78 -4.98
N THR A 81 -1.23 3.12 -4.07
CA THR A 81 -0.77 2.85 -2.70
C THR A 81 -1.03 1.42 -2.30
N ILE A 82 -0.24 0.95 -1.34
CA ILE A 82 -0.42 -0.35 -0.68
C ILE A 82 0.07 -0.24 0.76
N TYR A 83 -0.59 -0.91 1.69
CA TYR A 83 -0.26 -0.81 3.11
C TYR A 83 -0.75 -2.00 3.91
N PHE A 84 -0.18 -2.20 5.10
CA PHE A 84 -0.80 -3.00 6.15
C PHE A 84 -1.78 -2.12 6.93
N LYS A 85 -3.04 -2.55 7.05
CA LYS A 85 -4.10 -1.80 7.78
C LYS A 85 -3.82 -1.69 9.28
N SER A 86 -3.01 -2.60 9.81
CA SER A 86 -2.58 -2.62 11.21
C SER A 86 -1.23 -3.32 11.35
N LEU A 87 -0.53 -3.04 12.46
CA LEU A 87 0.60 -3.86 12.87
C LEU A 87 0.18 -5.33 13.06
N PRO A 88 1.10 -6.28 12.83
CA PRO A 88 0.77 -7.68 13.00
C PRO A 88 0.42 -8.02 14.45
N THR A 89 -0.78 -8.57 14.64
CA THR A 89 -1.19 -9.17 15.90
C THR A 89 -1.04 -10.70 15.77
N ASP A 90 -0.25 -11.31 16.65
CA ASP A 90 0.13 -12.73 16.55
C ASP A 90 0.72 -13.14 15.19
N GLY A 91 1.35 -12.18 14.52
CA GLY A 91 1.91 -12.37 13.19
C GLY A 91 0.89 -12.29 12.04
N VAL A 92 -0.36 -11.88 12.31
CA VAL A 92 -1.39 -11.68 11.29
C VAL A 92 -1.57 -10.20 11.02
N SER A 93 -1.58 -9.80 9.75
CA SER A 93 -1.90 -8.43 9.33
C SER A 93 -2.82 -8.44 8.11
N GLU A 94 -3.60 -7.38 7.97
CA GLU A 94 -4.48 -7.17 6.82
C GLU A 94 -3.86 -6.14 5.87
N ILE A 95 -3.98 -6.37 4.55
CA ILE A 95 -3.52 -5.41 3.55
C ILE A 95 -4.68 -4.66 2.89
N GLY A 96 -4.42 -3.38 2.58
CA GLY A 96 -5.23 -2.56 1.70
C GLY A 96 -4.40 -2.04 0.53
N TYR A 97 -5.04 -1.79 -0.61
CA TYR A 97 -4.37 -1.24 -1.78
C TYR A 97 -5.33 -0.54 -2.73
N GLY A 98 -4.80 0.39 -3.49
CA GLY A 98 -5.50 1.09 -4.57
C GLY A 98 -4.54 1.48 -5.69
N MET A 99 -5.08 1.59 -6.91
CA MET A 99 -4.29 1.97 -8.08
C MET A 99 -5.08 2.89 -8.99
N LYS A 100 -4.43 3.86 -9.60
CA LYS A 100 -5.04 4.72 -10.62
C LYS A 100 -5.55 3.85 -11.78
N PRO A 101 -6.80 4.05 -12.25
CA PRO A 101 -7.44 3.17 -13.24
C PRO A 101 -6.62 2.94 -14.51
N LYS A 102 -5.89 3.95 -14.99
CA LYS A 102 -5.07 3.84 -16.21
C LYS A 102 -3.87 2.90 -16.09
N TYR A 103 -3.48 2.51 -14.88
CA TYR A 103 -2.38 1.57 -14.63
C TYR A 103 -2.86 0.16 -14.30
N GLU A 104 -4.17 -0.02 -14.14
CA GLU A 104 -4.74 -1.34 -13.91
C GLU A 104 -4.52 -2.28 -15.12
N GLY A 105 -4.58 -3.57 -14.88
CA GLY A 105 -4.42 -4.59 -15.93
C GLY A 105 -2.96 -4.89 -16.34
N ASN A 106 -2.00 -4.06 -15.94
CA ASN A 106 -0.59 -4.22 -16.32
C ASN A 106 0.24 -5.10 -15.35
N GLY A 107 -0.38 -5.62 -14.30
CA GLY A 107 0.28 -6.46 -13.30
C GLY A 107 1.09 -5.70 -12.25
N TYR A 108 1.08 -4.36 -12.24
CA TYR A 108 1.82 -3.55 -11.26
C TYR A 108 1.35 -3.80 -9.83
N MET A 109 0.03 -3.89 -9.59
CA MET A 109 -0.50 -4.21 -8.27
C MET A 109 -0.08 -5.60 -7.80
N SER A 110 -0.03 -6.60 -8.69
CA SER A 110 0.48 -7.93 -8.32
C SER A 110 1.94 -7.89 -7.90
N GLU A 111 2.77 -7.09 -8.60
CA GLU A 111 4.17 -6.88 -8.22
C GLU A 111 4.29 -6.15 -6.88
N ALA A 112 3.49 -5.11 -6.65
CA ALA A 112 3.46 -4.37 -5.38
C ALA A 112 3.05 -5.26 -4.20
N ILE A 113 2.01 -6.09 -4.34
CA ILE A 113 1.61 -7.07 -3.33
C ILE A 113 2.76 -8.03 -3.03
N TYR A 114 3.39 -8.59 -4.05
CA TYR A 114 4.52 -9.51 -3.88
C TYR A 114 5.65 -8.87 -3.04
N LEU A 115 6.01 -7.63 -3.35
CA LEU A 115 7.03 -6.87 -2.61
C LEU A 115 6.63 -6.64 -1.15
N LEU A 116 5.38 -6.22 -0.91
CA LEU A 116 4.88 -6.00 0.44
C LEU A 116 4.86 -7.28 1.27
N LEU A 117 4.52 -8.42 0.66
CA LEU A 117 4.53 -9.73 1.33
C LEU A 117 5.93 -10.15 1.75
N ILE A 118 6.94 -9.97 0.87
CA ILE A 118 8.35 -10.23 1.22
C ILE A 118 8.76 -9.35 2.39
N TYR A 119 8.45 -8.05 2.32
CA TYR A 119 8.78 -7.10 3.35
C TYR A 119 8.10 -7.46 4.68
N GLY A 120 6.80 -7.77 4.66
CA GLY A 120 6.06 -8.20 5.85
C GLY A 120 6.67 -9.43 6.50
N LYS A 121 7.03 -10.45 5.69
CA LYS A 121 7.70 -11.67 6.19
C LYS A 121 9.01 -11.36 6.93
N GLN A 122 9.83 -10.47 6.37
CA GLN A 122 11.09 -10.03 6.99
C GLN A 122 10.87 -9.29 8.31
N ASN A 123 9.69 -8.70 8.51
CA ASN A 123 9.29 -7.94 9.69
C ASN A 123 8.27 -8.67 10.59
N GLY A 124 8.25 -10.02 10.54
CA GLY A 124 7.51 -10.85 11.48
C GLY A 124 6.06 -11.13 11.12
N VAL A 125 5.58 -10.70 9.95
CA VAL A 125 4.25 -11.10 9.45
C VAL A 125 4.32 -12.56 9.00
N LYS A 126 3.44 -13.38 9.54
CA LYS A 126 3.35 -14.83 9.25
C LYS A 126 2.16 -15.16 8.35
N LYS A 127 1.10 -14.37 8.45
CA LYS A 127 -0.13 -14.54 7.69
C LYS A 127 -0.67 -13.18 7.29
N VAL A 128 -1.08 -13.05 6.04
CA VAL A 128 -1.73 -11.84 5.52
C VAL A 128 -3.16 -12.18 5.14
N VAL A 129 -4.08 -11.31 5.52
CA VAL A 129 -5.48 -11.34 5.10
C VAL A 129 -5.78 -10.16 4.19
N ALA A 130 -6.75 -10.30 3.32
CA ALA A 130 -7.24 -9.25 2.44
C ALA A 130 -8.71 -9.48 2.11
N ASP A 131 -9.43 -8.40 1.91
CA ASP A 131 -10.81 -8.43 1.47
C ASP A 131 -10.99 -7.79 0.09
N ALA A 132 -12.01 -8.21 -0.63
CA ALA A 132 -12.44 -7.61 -1.88
C ALA A 132 -13.97 -7.65 -1.97
N ALA A 133 -14.59 -6.58 -2.46
CA ALA A 133 -16.01 -6.60 -2.78
C ALA A 133 -16.32 -7.77 -3.74
N PHE A 134 -17.44 -8.45 -3.53
CA PHE A 134 -17.78 -9.69 -4.25
C PHE A 134 -17.87 -9.51 -5.78
N ASP A 135 -18.11 -8.30 -6.25
CA ASP A 135 -18.18 -7.90 -7.66
C ASP A 135 -16.86 -7.31 -8.20
N ASN A 136 -15.87 -7.07 -7.33
CA ASN A 136 -14.55 -6.57 -7.73
C ASN A 136 -13.65 -7.70 -8.26
N THR A 137 -13.98 -8.20 -9.45
CA THR A 137 -13.22 -9.25 -10.14
C THR A 137 -11.74 -8.93 -10.32
N LYS A 138 -11.38 -7.66 -10.48
CA LYS A 138 -9.97 -7.23 -10.64
C LYS A 138 -9.17 -7.51 -9.37
N SER A 139 -9.68 -7.08 -8.21
CA SER A 139 -9.03 -7.32 -6.91
C SER A 139 -8.97 -8.81 -6.60
N ILE A 140 -10.08 -9.55 -6.77
CA ILE A 140 -10.16 -10.99 -6.55
C ILE A 140 -9.09 -11.74 -7.37
N ASN A 141 -8.98 -11.43 -8.68
CA ASN A 141 -7.99 -12.05 -9.55
C ASN A 141 -6.56 -11.66 -9.17
N THR A 142 -6.34 -10.43 -8.72
CA THR A 142 -5.04 -9.95 -8.25
C THR A 142 -4.59 -10.71 -7.00
N LEU A 143 -5.47 -10.88 -6.02
CA LEU A 143 -5.21 -11.68 -4.81
C LEU A 143 -4.88 -13.13 -5.16
N ARG A 144 -5.71 -13.77 -6.00
CA ARG A 144 -5.48 -15.17 -6.43
C ARG A 144 -4.15 -15.36 -7.14
N ARG A 145 -3.75 -14.44 -8.05
CA ARG A 145 -2.45 -14.48 -8.73
C ARG A 145 -1.27 -14.37 -7.78
N ASN A 146 -1.46 -13.71 -6.63
CA ASN A 146 -0.46 -13.62 -5.56
C ASN A 146 -0.52 -14.80 -4.58
N GLY A 147 -1.31 -15.83 -4.89
CA GLY A 147 -1.39 -17.05 -4.08
C GLY A 147 -2.23 -16.92 -2.81
N PHE A 148 -3.13 -15.93 -2.75
CA PHE A 148 -4.14 -15.85 -1.71
C PHE A 148 -5.22 -16.90 -1.93
N ILE A 149 -5.67 -17.53 -0.85
CA ILE A 149 -6.69 -18.57 -0.81
C ILE A 149 -7.97 -17.95 -0.25
N PHE A 150 -9.10 -18.30 -0.84
CA PHE A 150 -10.41 -17.89 -0.32
C PHE A 150 -10.65 -18.46 1.08
N ASP A 151 -11.10 -17.61 1.98
CA ASP A 151 -11.40 -17.95 3.38
C ASP A 151 -12.92 -18.00 3.61
N ARG A 152 -13.61 -16.88 3.43
CA ARG A 152 -15.02 -16.72 3.71
C ARG A 152 -15.66 -15.59 2.93
N PHE A 153 -17.00 -15.61 2.87
CA PHE A 153 -17.84 -14.50 2.43
C PHE A 153 -18.54 -13.89 3.64
N GLU A 154 -18.41 -12.61 3.83
CA GLU A 154 -19.00 -11.89 4.96
C GLU A 154 -19.28 -10.43 4.57
N THR A 155 -20.49 -9.96 4.84
CA THR A 155 -20.89 -8.55 4.62
C THR A 155 -20.58 -8.04 3.20
N ASN A 156 -20.94 -8.82 2.16
CA ASN A 156 -20.67 -8.54 0.74
C ASN A 156 -19.18 -8.47 0.36
N MET A 157 -18.29 -8.96 1.22
CA MET A 157 -16.85 -9.05 0.97
C MET A 157 -16.42 -10.50 0.89
N LEU A 158 -15.54 -10.78 -0.06
CA LEU A 158 -14.79 -12.04 -0.13
C LEU A 158 -13.47 -11.86 0.61
N TRP A 159 -13.27 -12.65 1.63
CA TRP A 159 -12.05 -12.67 2.42
C TRP A 159 -11.07 -13.73 1.90
N PHE A 160 -9.82 -13.35 1.87
CA PHE A 160 -8.71 -14.18 1.43
C PHE A 160 -7.59 -14.15 2.45
N TYR A 161 -6.77 -15.20 2.48
CA TYR A 161 -5.56 -15.22 3.28
C TYR A 161 -4.38 -15.82 2.53
N LYS A 162 -3.18 -15.52 3.00
CA LYS A 162 -1.93 -16.14 2.58
C LYS A 162 -1.00 -16.30 3.76
N VAL A 163 -0.44 -17.51 3.94
CA VAL A 163 0.65 -17.80 4.88
C VAL A 163 1.98 -17.46 4.19
N LEU A 164 2.91 -16.78 4.88
CA LEU A 164 4.19 -16.28 4.34
C LEU A 164 5.39 -17.19 4.63
#